data_f1d5e3bc53689b01bf91fe055ef8bfa8
#
_entry.id   f1d5e3bc53689b01bf91fe055ef8bfa8
#
_cell.length_a   1.000
_cell.length_b   1.000
_cell.length_c   1.000
_cell.angle_alpha   90.00
_cell.angle_beta   90.00
_cell.angle_gamma   90.00
#
_symmetry.space_group_name_H-M   'P 1'
#
loop_
_entity.id
_entity.type
_entity.pdbx_description
1 polymer ?
#
loop_
_entity_poly.entity_id
_entity_poly.type
_entity_poly.pdbx_seq_one_letter_code
_entity_poly.pdbx_strand_id
1 'polypeptide(L)'
;MADDDRIKAASSELDEIVVATQSPTEDILHSTEHIGELLDEILARHSTDEKLYGLTEEAGQELVNTMVACSFQDITGQRVNEVVKTICHIQDRIVAMIRYLGRGSDH
;
A
#
# COMPACT_ATOMS: atom_id res chain seq x y z
N MET A 1 -28.33 -6.05 10.96
CA MET A 1 -28.73 -4.65 10.75
C MET A 1 -28.08 -4.09 9.49
N ALA A 2 -28.80 -3.23 8.79
CA ALA A 2 -28.31 -2.66 7.53
C ALA A 2 -27.02 -1.82 7.68
N ASP A 3 -26.84 -1.13 8.83
CA ASP A 3 -25.64 -0.33 9.08
C ASP A 3 -24.40 -1.19 9.30
N ASP A 4 -24.54 -2.32 9.97
CA ASP A 4 -23.44 -3.28 10.16
C ASP A 4 -22.99 -3.86 8.82
N ASP A 5 -23.93 -4.18 7.94
CA ASP A 5 -23.63 -4.71 6.62
C ASP A 5 -22.92 -3.68 5.76
N ARG A 6 -23.27 -2.41 5.87
CA ARG A 6 -22.60 -1.31 5.16
C ARG A 6 -21.17 -1.12 5.62
N ILE A 7 -20.93 -1.19 6.93
CA ILE A 7 -19.57 -1.06 7.49
C ILE A 7 -18.70 -2.23 7.01
N LYS A 8 -19.21 -3.45 7.08
CA LYS A 8 -18.49 -4.63 6.59
C LYS A 8 -18.20 -4.55 5.09
N ALA A 9 -19.18 -4.11 4.30
CA ALA A 9 -19.01 -3.94 2.86
C ALA A 9 -17.95 -2.88 2.56
N ALA A 10 -17.98 -1.73 3.24
CA ALA A 10 -16.98 -0.68 3.07
C ALA A 10 -15.58 -1.16 3.45
N SER A 11 -15.45 -1.89 4.56
CA SER A 11 -14.18 -2.45 5.00
C SER A 11 -13.62 -3.45 3.98
N SER A 12 -14.49 -4.30 3.44
CA SER A 12 -14.12 -5.27 2.41
C SER A 12 -13.66 -4.59 1.12
N GLU A 13 -14.35 -3.52 0.71
CA GLU A 13 -13.97 -2.73 -0.47
C GLU A 13 -12.61 -2.06 -0.29
N LEU A 14 -12.34 -1.50 0.90
CA LEU A 14 -11.04 -0.90 1.21
C LEU A 14 -9.91 -1.94 1.13
N ASP A 15 -10.13 -3.14 1.66
CA ASP A 15 -9.16 -4.23 1.58
C ASP A 15 -8.91 -4.64 0.13
N GLU A 16 -9.95 -4.73 -0.69
CA GLU A 16 -9.82 -5.04 -2.12
C GLU A 16 -9.02 -3.98 -2.87
N ILE A 17 -9.21 -2.69 -2.55
CA ILE A 17 -8.46 -1.59 -3.16
C ILE A 17 -6.98 -1.71 -2.81
N VAL A 18 -6.64 -1.98 -1.55
CA VAL A 18 -5.26 -2.17 -1.13
C VAL A 18 -4.61 -3.34 -1.86
N VAL A 19 -5.29 -4.47 -1.93
CA VAL A 19 -4.78 -5.66 -2.64
C VAL A 19 -4.63 -5.38 -4.14
N ALA A 20 -5.60 -4.69 -4.74
CA ALA A 20 -5.57 -4.38 -6.17
C ALA A 20 -4.42 -3.45 -6.56
N THR A 21 -3.96 -2.57 -5.65
CA THR A 21 -2.84 -1.66 -5.91
C THR A 21 -1.49 -2.24 -5.53
N GLN A 22 -1.46 -3.25 -4.67
CA GLN A 22 -0.23 -3.85 -4.18
C GLN A 22 0.54 -4.61 -5.27
N SER A 23 -0.12 -5.46 -6.04
CA SER A 23 0.54 -6.26 -7.08
C SER A 23 1.14 -5.40 -8.19
N PRO A 24 0.42 -4.42 -8.79
CA PRO A 24 1.03 -3.51 -9.74
C PRO A 24 2.20 -2.72 -9.17
N THR A 25 2.14 -2.32 -7.92
CA THR A 25 3.22 -1.58 -7.26
C THR A 25 4.47 -2.45 -7.09
N GLU A 26 4.30 -3.71 -6.72
CA GLU A 26 5.40 -4.68 -6.65
C GLU A 26 6.02 -4.92 -8.01
N ASP A 27 5.23 -5.01 -9.07
CA ASP A 27 5.72 -5.17 -10.44
C ASP A 27 6.53 -3.96 -10.88
N ILE A 28 6.08 -2.75 -10.57
CA ILE A 28 6.84 -1.52 -10.85
C ILE A 28 8.16 -1.54 -10.09
N LEU A 29 8.16 -1.94 -8.84
CA LEU A 29 9.37 -2.01 -8.03
C LEU A 29 10.38 -3.00 -8.61
N HIS A 30 9.94 -4.19 -9.02
CA HIS A 30 10.80 -5.18 -9.67
C HIS A 30 11.40 -4.67 -10.97
N SER A 31 10.59 -4.02 -11.81
CA SER A 31 11.06 -3.43 -13.06
C SER A 31 12.08 -2.31 -12.80
N THR A 32 11.85 -1.50 -11.79
CA THR A 32 12.74 -0.41 -11.38
C THR A 32 14.10 -0.97 -10.93
N GLU A 33 14.09 -2.02 -10.12
CA GLU A 33 15.31 -2.69 -9.68
C GLU A 33 16.10 -3.26 -10.86
N HIS A 34 15.42 -3.89 -11.81
CA HIS A 34 16.05 -4.45 -13.00
C HIS A 34 16.66 -3.35 -13.88
N ILE A 35 15.95 -2.24 -14.08
CA ILE A 35 16.49 -1.09 -14.82
C ILE A 35 17.74 -0.55 -14.11
N GLY A 36 17.74 -0.49 -12.79
CA GLY A 36 18.90 -0.08 -11.99
C GLY A 36 20.12 -0.96 -12.26
N GLU A 37 19.93 -2.28 -12.32
CA GLU A 37 20.99 -3.22 -12.64
C GLU A 37 21.54 -3.00 -14.05
N LEU A 38 20.67 -2.74 -15.02
CA LEU A 38 21.08 -2.45 -16.39
C LEU A 38 21.87 -1.15 -16.49
N LEU A 39 21.47 -0.11 -15.74
CA LEU A 39 22.21 1.14 -15.69
C LEU A 39 23.60 0.96 -15.08
N ASP A 40 23.73 0.16 -14.03
CA ASP A 40 25.00 -0.16 -13.40
C ASP A 40 25.92 -0.90 -14.38
N GLU A 41 25.38 -1.80 -15.17
CA GLU A 41 26.13 -2.51 -16.21
C GLU A 41 26.63 -1.56 -17.30
N ILE A 42 25.80 -0.60 -17.73
CA ILE A 42 26.19 0.42 -18.69
C ILE A 42 27.36 1.26 -18.15
N LEU A 43 27.27 1.70 -16.90
CA LEU A 43 28.35 2.47 -16.24
C LEU A 43 29.65 1.67 -16.16
N ALA A 44 29.54 0.38 -15.82
CA ALA A 44 30.72 -0.48 -15.72
C ALA A 44 31.46 -0.63 -17.05
N ARG A 45 30.74 -0.63 -18.16
CA ARG A 45 31.29 -0.78 -19.51
C ARG A 45 31.75 0.53 -20.13
N HIS A 46 31.21 1.65 -19.73
CA HIS A 46 31.42 2.96 -20.35
C HIS A 46 31.76 4.04 -19.31
N SER A 47 32.58 3.72 -18.33
CA SER A 47 32.91 4.59 -17.21
C SER A 47 33.69 5.85 -17.59
N THR A 48 34.29 5.89 -18.80
CA THR A 48 35.06 7.04 -19.28
C THR A 48 34.23 8.06 -20.08
N ASP A 49 32.99 7.72 -20.42
CA ASP A 49 32.08 8.61 -21.14
C ASP A 49 31.30 9.47 -20.15
N GLU A 50 31.71 10.74 -20.00
CA GLU A 50 31.09 11.67 -19.05
C GLU A 50 29.62 11.94 -19.35
N LYS A 51 29.27 12.03 -20.63
CA LYS A 51 27.88 12.28 -21.03
C LYS A 51 27.01 11.08 -20.68
N LEU A 52 27.48 9.89 -20.99
CA LEU A 52 26.76 8.66 -20.65
C LEU A 52 26.65 8.50 -19.14
N TYR A 53 27.70 8.81 -18.40
CA TYR A 53 27.68 8.79 -16.95
C TYR A 53 26.60 9.72 -16.39
N GLY A 54 26.54 10.97 -16.87
CA GLY A 54 25.56 11.95 -16.42
C GLY A 54 24.12 11.53 -16.70
N LEU A 55 23.85 10.98 -17.87
CA LEU A 55 22.53 10.49 -18.25
C LEU A 55 22.11 9.30 -17.39
N THR A 56 23.02 8.39 -17.12
CA THR A 56 22.76 7.20 -16.31
C THR A 56 22.51 7.58 -14.86
N GLU A 57 23.26 8.56 -14.34
CA GLU A 57 23.05 9.06 -12.97
C GLU A 57 21.70 9.73 -12.84
N GLU A 58 21.29 10.52 -13.82
CA GLU A 58 19.96 11.14 -13.85
C GLU A 58 18.86 10.10 -13.91
N ALA A 59 19.00 9.10 -14.75
CA ALA A 59 18.06 7.99 -14.85
C ALA A 59 17.98 7.22 -13.51
N GLY A 60 19.11 7.00 -12.87
CA GLY A 60 19.17 6.37 -11.55
C GLY A 60 18.42 7.16 -10.49
N GLN A 61 18.49 8.49 -10.53
CA GLN A 61 17.76 9.35 -9.61
C GLN A 61 16.25 9.23 -9.83
N GLU A 62 15.79 9.14 -11.07
CA GLU A 62 14.37 8.92 -11.38
C GLU A 62 13.89 7.55 -10.89
N LEU A 63 14.74 6.54 -10.93
CA LEU A 63 14.43 5.24 -10.35
C LEU A 63 14.24 5.32 -8.85
N VAL A 64 15.10 6.05 -8.16
CA VAL A 64 14.96 6.27 -6.70
C VAL A 64 13.64 6.97 -6.40
N ASN A 65 13.28 7.99 -7.17
CA ASN A 65 12.02 8.69 -7.00
C ASN A 65 10.82 7.76 -7.19
N THR A 66 10.90 6.85 -8.16
CA THR A 66 9.86 5.84 -8.39
C THR A 66 9.75 4.86 -7.23
N MET A 67 10.88 4.42 -6.67
CA MET A 67 10.91 3.53 -5.51
C MET A 67 10.29 4.21 -4.27
N VAL A 68 10.58 5.49 -4.07
CA VAL A 68 9.97 6.28 -2.99
C VAL A 68 8.46 6.36 -3.17
N ALA A 69 7.99 6.61 -4.39
CA ALA A 69 6.55 6.63 -4.69
C ALA A 69 5.89 5.28 -4.39
N CYS A 70 6.56 4.16 -4.71
CA CYS A 70 6.06 2.82 -4.40
C CYS A 70 5.94 2.60 -2.88
N SER A 71 6.84 3.15 -2.09
CA SER A 71 6.79 3.01 -0.64
C SER A 71 5.59 3.73 -0.02
N PHE A 72 5.07 4.77 -0.67
CA PHE A 72 3.82 5.43 -0.23
C PHE A 72 2.61 4.51 -0.34
N GLN A 73 2.54 3.68 -1.37
CA GLN A 73 1.45 2.71 -1.49
C GLN A 73 1.47 1.72 -0.32
N ASP A 74 2.65 1.26 0.06
CA ASP A 74 2.83 0.32 1.16
C ASP A 74 2.37 0.94 2.49
N ILE A 75 2.78 2.17 2.79
CA ILE A 75 2.37 2.91 3.99
C ILE A 75 0.86 3.15 3.97
N THR A 76 0.31 3.57 2.84
CA THR A 76 -1.13 3.80 2.68
C THR A 76 -1.92 2.51 2.93
N GLY A 77 -1.43 1.38 2.40
CA GLY A 77 -2.04 0.08 2.63
C GLY A 77 -2.06 -0.29 4.11
N GLN A 78 -0.96 -0.08 4.82
CA GLN A 78 -0.87 -0.33 6.26
C GLN A 78 -1.86 0.54 7.04
N ARG A 79 -1.97 1.82 6.71
CA ARG A 79 -2.91 2.74 7.36
C ARG A 79 -4.36 2.35 7.11
N VAL A 80 -4.69 1.98 5.88
CA VAL A 80 -6.03 1.50 5.55
C VAL A 80 -6.36 0.25 6.36
N ASN A 81 -5.45 -0.71 6.45
CA ASN A 81 -5.63 -1.92 7.25
C ASN A 81 -5.86 -1.59 8.73
N GLU A 82 -5.12 -0.64 9.30
CA GLU A 82 -5.31 -0.21 10.68
C GLU A 82 -6.66 0.45 10.89
N VAL A 83 -7.10 1.30 9.97
CA VAL A 83 -8.42 1.93 10.01
C VAL A 83 -9.52 0.88 9.96
N VAL A 84 -9.41 -0.10 9.06
CA VAL A 84 -10.37 -1.21 8.94
C VAL A 84 -10.46 -1.99 10.25
N LYS A 85 -9.32 -2.32 10.85
CA LYS A 85 -9.28 -3.02 12.14
C LYS A 85 -9.96 -2.22 13.24
N THR A 86 -9.72 -0.91 13.27
CA THR A 86 -10.35 -0.01 14.26
C THR A 86 -11.85 0.04 14.07
N ILE A 87 -12.33 0.17 12.84
CA ILE A 87 -13.76 0.17 12.52
C ILE A 87 -14.41 -1.15 12.96
N CYS A 88 -13.79 -2.27 12.66
CA CYS A 88 -14.30 -3.58 13.07
C CYS A 88 -14.33 -3.73 14.58
N HIS A 89 -13.32 -3.24 15.29
CA HIS A 89 -13.30 -3.25 16.76
C HIS A 89 -14.41 -2.42 17.36
N ILE A 90 -14.63 -1.20 16.85
CA ILE A 90 -15.72 -0.33 17.29
C ILE A 90 -17.07 -1.00 17.04
N GLN A 91 -17.26 -1.60 15.87
CA GLN A 91 -18.47 -2.31 15.51
C GLN A 91 -18.76 -3.46 16.49
N ASP A 92 -17.75 -4.27 16.80
CA ASP A 92 -17.89 -5.37 17.76
C ASP A 92 -18.28 -4.89 19.15
N ARG A 93 -17.73 -3.77 19.59
CA ARG A 93 -18.08 -3.18 20.88
C ARG A 93 -19.50 -2.64 20.89
N ILE A 94 -19.95 -2.01 19.82
CA ILE A 94 -21.33 -1.53 19.69
C ILE A 94 -22.30 -2.69 19.73
N VAL A 95 -22.02 -3.77 19.00
CA VAL A 95 -22.85 -4.99 19.02
C VAL A 95 -22.92 -5.58 20.43
N ALA A 96 -21.80 -5.66 21.12
CA ALA A 96 -21.74 -6.16 22.49
C ALA A 96 -22.58 -5.29 23.45
N MET A 97 -22.51 -3.98 23.30
CA MET A 97 -23.31 -3.04 24.12
C MET A 97 -24.82 -3.19 23.87
N ILE A 98 -25.21 -3.32 22.61
CA ILE A 98 -26.59 -3.54 22.21
C ILE A 98 -27.13 -4.83 22.83
N ARG A 99 -26.36 -5.91 22.77
CA ARG A 99 -26.72 -7.19 23.39
C ARG A 99 -26.86 -7.09 24.90
N TYR A 100 -25.91 -6.39 25.53
CA TYR A 100 -25.97 -6.17 26.98
C TYR A 100 -27.20 -5.39 27.39
N LEU A 101 -27.53 -4.29 26.70
CA LEU A 101 -28.71 -3.49 26.95
C LEU A 101 -30.00 -4.26 26.68
N GLY A 102 -30.03 -5.08 25.63
CA GLY A 102 -31.16 -5.96 25.32
C GLY A 102 -31.42 -6.96 26.42
N ARG A 103 -30.40 -7.56 27.02
CA ARG A 103 -30.53 -8.47 28.16
C ARG A 103 -31.02 -7.75 29.41
N GLY A 104 -30.55 -6.52 29.63
CA GLY A 104 -31.00 -5.70 30.76
C GLY A 104 -32.47 -5.30 30.67
N SER A 105 -33.01 -5.11 29.47
CA SER A 105 -34.39 -4.74 29.24
C SER A 105 -35.37 -5.92 29.33
N ASP A 106 -34.91 -7.16 29.30
CA ASP A 106 -35.70 -8.36 29.43
C ASP A 106 -36.05 -8.69 30.90
N HIS A 107 -35.52 -7.96 31.83
CA HIS A 107 -35.83 -8.09 33.24
C HIS A 107 -36.97 -7.12 33.64
#